data_a91a7304608fe8ff4298af5867d1cd6b
#
_entry.id   a91a7304608fe8ff4298af5867d1cd6b
#
_cell.length_a   1.000
_cell.length_b   1.000
_cell.length_c   1.000
_cell.angle_alpha   90.00
_cell.angle_beta   90.00
_cell.angle_gamma   90.00
#
_symmetry.space_group_name_H-M   'P 1'
#
loop_
_entity.id
_entity.type
_entity.pdbx_description
1 polymer ?
#
loop_
_entity_poly.entity_id
_entity_poly.type
_entity_poly.pdbx_seq_one_letter_code
_entity_poly.pdbx_strand_id
1 'polypeptide(L)'
;MAVYTEIDSDTLAEFAAQYPLSQVDEFKGITAGVQNSNFLLTTADAKYILTIYESSANGVSAADLPFFLSLMLHLSAQGLSCPVPLARKDGELISTIKNKPAALVSFLEGRSVKTPRPEHCRALGAAMAQMHLAGDGFELTRPNNHGLGNWQALFERCHSRADEVSPDLTRAMERELTRLKENWPDNLPTGIIHADLFPDNVFFMQGDMSGLIDFYFACNDFYAYDLA
;
A
#
# COMPACT_ATOMS: atom_id res chain seq x y z
N MET A 1 -5.47 16.01 7.12
CA MET A 1 -4.39 15.89 8.15
C MET A 1 -4.08 14.41 8.26
N ALA A 2 -2.90 13.99 7.85
CA ALA A 2 -2.55 12.57 7.80
C ALA A 2 -1.68 12.10 9.00
N VAL A 3 -1.66 12.85 10.09
CA VAL A 3 -1.08 12.42 11.37
C VAL A 3 -2.20 12.38 12.39
N TYR A 4 -2.69 11.18 12.69
CA TYR A 4 -3.74 10.95 13.69
C TYR A 4 -3.15 10.62 15.05
N THR A 5 -2.00 9.93 15.07
CA THR A 5 -1.25 9.61 16.28
C THR A 5 -0.01 10.50 16.33
N GLU A 6 -0.03 11.50 17.17
CA GLU A 6 1.14 12.32 17.47
C GLU A 6 2.13 11.53 18.34
N ILE A 7 3.42 11.68 18.07
CA ILE A 7 4.49 11.11 18.89
C ILE A 7 5.43 12.23 19.34
N ASP A 8 5.94 12.12 20.56
CA ASP A 8 6.97 12.97 21.11
C ASP A 8 8.37 12.36 20.94
N SER A 9 9.38 13.10 21.30
CA SER A 9 10.77 12.66 21.17
C SER A 9 11.09 11.43 22.02
N ASP A 10 10.46 11.27 23.18
CA ASP A 10 10.71 10.13 24.06
C ASP A 10 10.11 8.87 23.48
N THR A 11 8.85 8.91 23.01
CA THR A 11 8.20 7.81 22.30
C THR A 11 9.00 7.40 21.05
N LEU A 12 9.50 8.38 20.29
CA LEU A 12 10.33 8.12 19.14
C LEU A 12 11.65 7.44 19.52
N ALA A 13 12.32 7.92 20.57
CA ALA A 13 13.58 7.34 21.03
C ALA A 13 13.41 5.88 21.50
N GLU A 14 12.34 5.58 22.24
CA GLU A 14 12.00 4.22 22.66
C GLU A 14 11.72 3.30 21.45
N PHE A 15 11.01 3.81 20.45
CA PHE A 15 10.77 3.07 19.21
C PHE A 15 12.07 2.83 18.43
N ALA A 16 12.86 3.88 18.18
CA ALA A 16 14.10 3.80 17.41
C ALA A 16 15.14 2.89 18.06
N ALA A 17 15.19 2.82 19.40
CA ALA A 17 16.09 1.94 20.15
C ALA A 17 15.88 0.46 19.84
N GLN A 18 14.71 0.06 19.31
CA GLN A 18 14.42 -1.33 18.91
C GLN A 18 15.09 -1.72 17.59
N TYR A 19 15.51 -0.76 16.78
CA TYR A 19 16.07 -0.97 15.43
C TYR A 19 17.60 -0.78 15.40
N PRO A 20 18.29 -1.42 14.45
CA PRO A 20 19.72 -1.20 14.22
C PRO A 20 19.96 0.11 13.44
N LEU A 21 19.54 1.25 14.02
CA LEU A 21 19.70 2.58 13.45
C LEU A 21 20.82 3.34 14.13
N SER A 22 21.44 4.26 13.39
CA SER A 22 22.16 5.38 13.98
C SER A 22 21.15 6.34 14.65
N GLN A 23 21.67 7.31 15.41
CA GLN A 23 20.81 8.29 16.06
C GLN A 23 19.87 8.96 15.04
N VAL A 24 18.60 9.13 15.42
CA VAL A 24 17.65 9.91 14.64
C VAL A 24 17.91 11.40 14.91
N ASP A 25 18.32 12.12 13.88
CA ASP A 25 18.65 13.54 13.94
C ASP A 25 17.40 14.42 13.81
N GLU A 26 16.46 13.99 12.96
CA GLU A 26 15.22 14.72 12.69
C GLU A 26 14.07 13.76 12.44
N PHE A 27 12.87 14.10 12.90
CA PHE A 27 11.64 13.46 12.47
C PHE A 27 10.56 14.48 12.15
N LYS A 28 9.74 14.16 11.15
CA LYS A 28 8.70 15.06 10.65
C LYS A 28 7.49 14.28 10.21
N GLY A 29 6.30 14.70 10.68
CA GLY A 29 5.03 14.15 10.23
C GLY A 29 4.79 14.41 8.72
N ILE A 30 4.35 13.39 8.00
CA ILE A 30 3.96 13.48 6.59
C ILE A 30 2.45 13.74 6.55
N THR A 31 2.05 14.86 5.97
CA THR A 31 0.64 15.27 5.88
C THR A 31 -0.08 14.67 4.67
N ALA A 32 0.64 14.05 3.76
CA ALA A 32 0.08 13.28 2.64
C ALA A 32 -0.40 11.90 3.13
N GLY A 33 -1.45 11.39 2.48
CA GLY A 33 -2.10 10.14 2.88
C GLY A 33 -3.35 10.37 3.73
N VAL A 34 -4.20 9.34 3.84
CA VAL A 34 -5.52 9.45 4.49
C VAL A 34 -5.84 8.32 5.48
N GLN A 35 -4.96 7.32 5.61
CA GLN A 35 -5.27 6.13 6.40
C GLN A 35 -4.38 5.95 7.63
N ASN A 36 -3.08 6.23 7.52
CA ASN A 36 -2.09 5.95 8.55
C ASN A 36 -1.33 7.22 8.96
N SER A 37 -0.74 7.22 10.15
CA SER A 37 0.18 8.27 10.57
C SER A 37 1.58 7.94 10.09
N ASN A 38 2.14 8.78 9.21
CA ASN A 38 3.45 8.59 8.63
C ASN A 38 4.43 9.68 9.08
N PHE A 39 5.66 9.28 9.36
CA PHE A 39 6.74 10.19 9.75
C PHE A 39 8.00 9.88 8.93
N LEU A 40 8.63 10.91 8.39
CA LEU A 40 9.97 10.83 7.86
C LEU A 40 10.97 10.90 9.01
N LEU A 41 11.81 9.89 9.13
CA LEU A 41 12.95 9.85 10.05
C LEU A 41 14.24 10.06 9.26
N THR A 42 15.09 10.96 9.71
CA THR A 42 16.42 11.20 9.12
C THR A 42 17.48 10.84 10.14
N THR A 43 18.43 10.03 9.72
CA THR A 43 19.65 9.69 10.46
C THR A 43 20.87 10.19 9.70
N ALA A 44 22.05 10.10 10.29
CA ALA A 44 23.30 10.45 9.59
C ALA A 44 23.52 9.64 8.29
N ASP A 45 23.02 8.39 8.25
CA ASP A 45 23.34 7.45 7.18
C ASP A 45 22.20 7.26 6.18
N ALA A 46 20.94 7.44 6.60
CA ALA A 46 19.77 7.11 5.78
C ALA A 46 18.49 7.84 6.23
N LYS A 47 17.47 7.70 5.40
CA LYS A 47 16.10 8.14 5.71
C LYS A 47 15.17 6.93 5.75
N TYR A 48 14.14 7.04 6.57
CA TYR A 48 13.14 5.99 6.77
C TYR A 48 11.73 6.59 6.87
N ILE A 49 10.74 5.76 6.59
CA ILE A 49 9.33 6.08 6.88
C ILE A 49 8.88 5.20 8.04
N LEU A 50 8.51 5.84 9.13
CA LEU A 50 7.75 5.22 10.22
C LEU A 50 6.27 5.33 9.90
N THR A 51 5.59 4.20 9.80
CA THR A 51 4.14 4.13 9.65
C THR A 51 3.52 3.59 10.94
N ILE A 52 2.58 4.33 11.52
CA ILE A 52 1.70 3.88 12.60
C ILE A 52 0.36 3.54 11.96
N TYR A 53 -0.04 2.27 12.05
CA TYR A 53 -1.27 1.78 11.42
C TYR A 53 -2.47 2.11 12.29
N GLU A 54 -3.32 2.95 11.75
CA GLU A 54 -4.50 3.43 12.46
C GLU A 54 -5.66 2.42 12.33
N SER A 55 -6.34 2.16 13.46
CA SER A 55 -7.52 1.30 13.46
C SER A 55 -8.69 2.05 12.84
N SER A 56 -8.93 1.88 11.56
CA SER A 56 -10.10 2.43 10.87
C SER A 56 -10.94 1.31 10.25
N ALA A 57 -12.23 1.55 10.09
CA ALA A 57 -13.16 0.58 9.48
C ALA A 57 -12.79 0.18 8.04
N ASN A 58 -12.00 1.02 7.38
CA ASN A 58 -11.49 0.81 6.00
C ASN A 58 -9.96 0.76 5.96
N GLY A 59 -9.28 0.67 7.11
CA GLY A 59 -7.84 0.66 7.23
C GLY A 59 -7.22 -0.73 7.08
N VAL A 60 -5.90 -0.76 7.08
CA VAL A 60 -5.11 -1.99 7.07
C VAL A 60 -5.40 -2.78 8.35
N SER A 61 -5.78 -4.04 8.22
CA SER A 61 -5.91 -4.94 9.37
C SER A 61 -4.53 -5.26 9.94
N ALA A 62 -4.39 -5.20 11.27
CA ALA A 62 -3.15 -5.63 11.93
C ALA A 62 -2.77 -7.08 11.58
N ALA A 63 -3.76 -7.93 11.31
CA ALA A 63 -3.56 -9.32 10.90
C ALA A 63 -2.94 -9.45 9.50
N ASP A 64 -3.11 -8.46 8.63
CA ASP A 64 -2.58 -8.46 7.26
C ASP A 64 -1.15 -7.85 7.18
N LEU A 65 -0.67 -7.17 8.23
CA LEU A 65 0.64 -6.53 8.22
C LEU A 65 1.81 -7.48 7.93
N PRO A 66 1.84 -8.71 8.46
CA PRO A 66 2.88 -9.67 8.11
C PRO A 66 2.94 -9.97 6.60
N PHE A 67 1.78 -10.05 5.94
CA PHE A 67 1.71 -10.24 4.48
C PHE A 67 2.37 -9.07 3.74
N PHE A 68 1.97 -7.84 4.02
CA PHE A 68 2.47 -6.66 3.30
C PHE A 68 3.97 -6.43 3.51
N LEU A 69 4.44 -6.54 4.76
CA LEU A 69 5.85 -6.32 5.06
C LEU A 69 6.73 -7.44 4.48
N SER A 70 6.30 -8.70 4.58
CA SER A 70 7.02 -9.82 3.96
C SER A 70 7.02 -9.73 2.44
N LEU A 71 5.92 -9.27 1.83
CA LEU A 71 5.83 -9.07 0.39
C LEU A 71 6.83 -8.02 -0.09
N MET A 72 6.92 -6.87 0.57
CA MET A 72 7.90 -5.84 0.21
C MET A 72 9.35 -6.34 0.32
N LEU A 73 9.67 -7.14 1.35
CA LEU A 73 10.98 -7.79 1.47
C LEU A 73 11.23 -8.75 0.31
N HIS A 74 10.26 -9.60 -0.01
CA HIS A 74 10.36 -10.57 -1.10
C HIS A 74 10.54 -9.87 -2.46
N LEU A 75 9.70 -8.91 -2.79
CA LEU A 75 9.78 -8.16 -4.05
C LEU A 75 11.09 -7.39 -4.20
N SER A 76 11.55 -6.75 -3.12
CA SER A 76 12.86 -6.07 -3.11
C SER A 76 14.02 -7.04 -3.34
N ALA A 77 13.98 -8.23 -2.73
CA ALA A 77 15.00 -9.27 -2.94
C ALA A 77 15.02 -9.79 -4.39
N GLN A 78 13.86 -9.72 -5.09
CA GLN A 78 13.76 -10.03 -6.52
C GLN A 78 14.08 -8.83 -7.44
N GLY A 79 14.56 -7.73 -6.88
CA GLY A 79 15.02 -6.55 -7.63
C GLY A 79 13.94 -5.52 -7.97
N LEU A 80 12.73 -5.65 -7.44
CA LEU A 80 11.73 -4.59 -7.56
C LEU A 80 12.11 -3.40 -6.68
N SER A 81 12.09 -2.20 -7.22
CA SER A 81 12.31 -0.98 -6.44
C SER A 81 11.06 -0.62 -5.65
N CYS A 82 11.11 -0.80 -4.34
CA CYS A 82 10.04 -0.48 -3.39
C CYS A 82 10.63 -0.19 -2.01
N PRO A 83 9.85 0.37 -1.05
CA PRO A 83 10.29 0.50 0.33
C PRO A 83 10.62 -0.87 0.93
N VAL A 84 11.73 -0.95 1.65
CA VAL A 84 12.20 -2.20 2.28
C VAL A 84 11.94 -2.12 3.78
N PRO A 85 11.12 -3.01 4.35
CA PRO A 85 10.92 -3.08 5.79
C PRO A 85 12.23 -3.35 6.54
N LEU A 86 12.45 -2.60 7.62
CA LEU A 86 13.60 -2.77 8.49
C LEU A 86 13.23 -3.66 9.67
N ALA A 87 13.97 -4.75 9.85
CA ALA A 87 13.79 -5.62 11.00
C ALA A 87 14.31 -4.94 12.28
N ARG A 88 13.60 -5.16 13.38
CA ARG A 88 14.04 -4.83 14.73
C ARG A 88 15.25 -5.71 15.12
N LYS A 89 15.90 -5.38 16.21
CA LYS A 89 17.05 -6.13 16.75
C LYS A 89 16.71 -7.58 17.14
N ASP A 90 15.43 -7.87 17.39
CA ASP A 90 14.91 -9.22 17.68
C ASP A 90 14.47 -9.98 16.42
N GLY A 91 14.56 -9.37 15.23
CA GLY A 91 14.19 -9.95 13.95
C GLY A 91 12.76 -9.66 13.50
N GLU A 92 11.92 -9.10 14.36
CA GLU A 92 10.52 -8.79 14.03
C GLU A 92 10.42 -7.54 13.14
N LEU A 93 9.43 -7.50 12.25
CA LEU A 93 9.15 -6.35 11.38
C LEU A 93 8.16 -5.35 12.00
N ILE A 94 7.32 -5.83 12.90
CA ILE A 94 6.24 -5.06 13.50
C ILE A 94 6.61 -4.68 14.93
N SER A 95 6.43 -3.42 15.24
CA SER A 95 6.54 -2.84 16.59
C SER A 95 5.19 -2.29 17.03
N THR A 96 5.18 -1.61 18.17
CA THR A 96 3.99 -0.96 18.72
C THR A 96 4.32 0.44 19.19
N ILE A 97 3.48 1.41 18.83
CA ILE A 97 3.50 2.78 19.36
C ILE A 97 2.09 3.11 19.87
N LYS A 98 1.97 3.51 21.14
CA LYS A 98 0.68 3.86 21.75
C LYS A 98 -0.41 2.80 21.51
N ASN A 99 -0.05 1.52 21.69
CA ASN A 99 -0.92 0.35 21.47
C ASN A 99 -1.39 0.15 20.01
N LYS A 100 -0.74 0.79 19.05
CA LYS A 100 -1.00 0.61 17.62
C LYS A 100 0.19 -0.06 16.95
N PRO A 101 -0.05 -0.97 15.99
CA PRO A 101 1.04 -1.54 15.20
C PRO A 101 1.81 -0.43 14.48
N ALA A 102 3.12 -0.60 14.40
CA ALA A 102 4.01 0.32 13.70
C ALA A 102 5.12 -0.45 12.99
N ALA A 103 5.56 0.06 11.86
CA ALA A 103 6.69 -0.51 11.12
C ALA A 103 7.58 0.60 10.57
N LEU A 104 8.84 0.27 10.35
CA LEU A 104 9.82 1.13 9.74
C LEU A 104 10.22 0.57 8.39
N VAL A 105 10.17 1.40 7.36
CA VAL A 105 10.60 1.02 6.00
C VAL A 105 11.62 2.02 5.48
N SER A 106 12.47 1.60 4.53
CA SER A 106 13.40 2.50 3.87
C SER A 106 12.65 3.61 3.12
N PHE A 107 13.23 4.80 3.08
CA PHE A 107 12.72 5.90 2.27
C PHE A 107 13.03 5.64 0.80
N LEU A 108 12.02 5.68 -0.05
CA LEU A 108 12.19 5.64 -1.50
C LEU A 108 12.30 7.05 -2.05
N GLU A 109 13.43 7.36 -2.68
CA GLU A 109 13.65 8.68 -3.30
C GLU A 109 12.77 8.83 -4.55
N GLY A 110 12.29 10.03 -4.78
CA GLY A 110 11.44 10.36 -5.92
C GLY A 110 10.15 11.05 -5.52
N ARG A 111 9.27 11.20 -6.50
CA ARG A 111 7.95 11.80 -6.31
C ARG A 111 6.98 11.32 -7.37
N SER A 112 5.71 11.36 -7.04
CA SER A 112 4.63 11.06 -7.98
C SER A 112 4.52 12.13 -9.08
N VAL A 113 3.96 11.74 -10.23
CA VAL A 113 3.72 12.62 -11.38
C VAL A 113 2.23 12.92 -11.47
N LYS A 114 1.85 14.20 -11.28
CA LYS A 114 0.44 14.63 -11.30
C LYS A 114 -0.27 14.39 -12.63
N THR A 115 0.47 14.48 -13.74
CA THR A 115 -0.08 14.29 -15.09
C THR A 115 0.78 13.26 -15.81
N PRO A 116 0.43 11.96 -15.74
CA PRO A 116 1.14 10.89 -16.42
C PRO A 116 1.15 11.11 -17.94
N ARG A 117 2.26 10.74 -18.57
CA ARG A 117 2.47 10.74 -20.02
C ARG A 117 2.74 9.32 -20.49
N PRO A 118 2.70 9.03 -21.81
CA PRO A 118 2.90 7.68 -22.33
C PRO A 118 4.19 6.99 -21.86
N GLU A 119 5.28 7.74 -21.66
CA GLU A 119 6.53 7.22 -21.13
C GLU A 119 6.41 6.73 -19.67
N HIS A 120 5.63 7.45 -18.84
CA HIS A 120 5.35 7.03 -17.45
C HIS A 120 4.51 5.74 -17.43
N CYS A 121 3.47 5.65 -18.28
CA CYS A 121 2.66 4.44 -18.40
C CYS A 121 3.48 3.23 -18.89
N ARG A 122 4.43 3.46 -19.82
CA ARG A 122 5.33 2.40 -20.28
C ARG A 122 6.23 1.91 -19.13
N ALA A 123 6.82 2.82 -18.36
CA ALA A 123 7.67 2.48 -17.22
C ALA A 123 6.87 1.71 -16.15
N LEU A 124 5.66 2.19 -15.83
CA LEU A 124 4.76 1.51 -14.90
C LEU A 124 4.41 0.10 -15.38
N GLY A 125 4.01 -0.07 -16.66
CA GLY A 125 3.67 -1.38 -17.20
C GLY A 125 4.83 -2.38 -17.13
N ALA A 126 6.08 -1.92 -17.35
CA ALA A 126 7.26 -2.76 -17.17
C ALA A 126 7.49 -3.14 -15.71
N ALA A 127 7.36 -2.20 -14.78
CA ALA A 127 7.52 -2.47 -13.34
C ALA A 127 6.41 -3.37 -12.79
N MET A 128 5.17 -3.20 -13.26
CA MET A 128 4.04 -4.05 -12.91
C MET A 128 4.27 -5.49 -13.39
N ALA A 129 4.73 -5.68 -14.63
CA ALA A 129 5.09 -7.00 -15.12
C ALA A 129 6.23 -7.64 -14.30
N GLN A 130 7.25 -6.84 -13.94
CA GLN A 130 8.34 -7.29 -13.05
C GLN A 130 7.79 -7.69 -11.68
N MET A 131 6.89 -6.92 -11.09
CA MET A 131 6.25 -7.22 -9.80
C MET A 131 5.45 -8.52 -9.86
N HIS A 132 4.64 -8.72 -10.90
CA HIS A 132 3.87 -9.95 -11.09
C HIS A 132 4.78 -11.19 -11.21
N LEU A 133 5.89 -11.08 -11.95
CA LEU A 133 6.88 -12.16 -12.06
C LEU A 133 7.64 -12.38 -10.74
N ALA A 134 8.01 -11.30 -10.05
CA ALA A 134 8.71 -11.36 -8.77
C ALA A 134 7.81 -11.92 -7.65
N GLY A 135 6.50 -11.76 -7.76
CA GLY A 135 5.52 -12.33 -6.82
C GLY A 135 5.40 -13.86 -6.90
N ASP A 136 5.94 -14.48 -7.94
CA ASP A 136 5.97 -15.94 -8.03
C ASP A 136 6.86 -16.53 -6.92
N GLY A 137 6.38 -17.58 -6.26
CA GLY A 137 7.07 -18.18 -5.12
C GLY A 137 6.92 -17.43 -3.80
N PHE A 138 6.17 -16.34 -3.72
CA PHE A 138 5.81 -15.74 -2.43
C PHE A 138 4.80 -16.63 -1.69
N GLU A 139 5.17 -17.09 -0.49
CA GLU A 139 4.44 -18.17 0.19
C GLU A 139 3.13 -17.73 0.86
N LEU A 140 3.04 -16.45 1.29
CA LEU A 140 1.84 -15.95 1.95
C LEU A 140 0.77 -15.59 0.92
N THR A 141 -0.48 -15.79 1.29
CA THR A 141 -1.63 -15.45 0.45
C THR A 141 -2.59 -14.51 1.17
N ARG A 142 -3.19 -13.61 0.42
CA ARG A 142 -4.22 -12.70 0.90
C ARG A 142 -5.29 -12.51 -0.17
N PRO A 143 -6.58 -12.75 0.12
CA PRO A 143 -7.65 -12.52 -0.85
C PRO A 143 -7.82 -11.04 -1.15
N ASN A 144 -8.35 -10.70 -2.33
CA ASN A 144 -8.73 -9.35 -2.67
C ASN A 144 -10.00 -8.94 -1.91
N ASN A 145 -9.83 -8.10 -0.89
CA ASN A 145 -10.95 -7.56 -0.10
C ASN A 145 -11.73 -6.45 -0.83
N HIS A 146 -11.26 -6.02 -2.01
CA HIS A 146 -11.91 -5.03 -2.87
C HIS A 146 -12.40 -5.63 -4.19
N GLY A 147 -12.42 -6.96 -4.31
CA GLY A 147 -12.91 -7.67 -5.47
C GLY A 147 -14.43 -7.86 -5.48
N LEU A 148 -14.91 -8.52 -6.53
CA LEU A 148 -16.34 -8.77 -6.83
C LEU A 148 -17.13 -9.31 -5.63
N GLY A 149 -16.53 -10.19 -4.81
CA GLY A 149 -17.19 -10.79 -3.64
C GLY A 149 -17.63 -9.77 -2.59
N ASN A 150 -16.94 -8.64 -2.49
CA ASN A 150 -17.22 -7.60 -1.50
C ASN A 150 -18.02 -6.40 -2.08
N TRP A 151 -18.07 -6.24 -3.39
CA TRP A 151 -18.79 -5.11 -4.01
C TRP A 151 -20.27 -5.11 -3.71
N GLN A 152 -20.92 -6.29 -3.63
CA GLN A 152 -22.31 -6.39 -3.27
C GLN A 152 -22.60 -5.83 -1.86
N ALA A 153 -21.77 -6.25 -0.88
CA ALA A 153 -21.92 -5.76 0.48
C ALA A 153 -21.64 -4.26 0.61
N LEU A 154 -20.68 -3.72 -0.16
CA LEU A 154 -20.43 -2.28 -0.24
C LEU A 154 -21.63 -1.54 -0.85
N PHE A 155 -22.20 -2.07 -1.94
CA PHE A 155 -23.38 -1.51 -2.57
C PHE A 155 -24.57 -1.47 -1.61
N GLU A 156 -24.86 -2.56 -0.89
CA GLU A 156 -25.94 -2.64 0.09
C GLU A 156 -25.84 -1.59 1.22
N ARG A 157 -24.62 -1.15 1.54
CA ARG A 157 -24.40 -0.08 2.53
C ARG A 157 -24.69 1.32 2.01
N CYS A 158 -24.66 1.56 0.71
CA CYS A 158 -24.76 2.90 0.13
C CYS A 158 -25.92 3.06 -0.87
N HIS A 159 -26.54 1.99 -1.37
CA HIS A 159 -27.53 2.05 -2.47
C HIS A 159 -28.70 3.00 -2.18
N SER A 160 -29.19 3.06 -0.94
CA SER A 160 -30.30 3.94 -0.57
C SER A 160 -29.99 5.44 -0.70
N ARG A 161 -28.71 5.79 -0.83
CA ARG A 161 -28.22 7.17 -0.95
C ARG A 161 -27.45 7.44 -2.24
N ALA A 162 -27.28 6.44 -3.09
CA ALA A 162 -26.47 6.59 -4.31
C ALA A 162 -27.06 7.68 -5.25
N ASP A 163 -28.38 7.79 -5.33
CA ASP A 163 -29.04 8.80 -6.17
C ASP A 163 -28.90 10.25 -5.64
N GLU A 164 -28.39 10.44 -4.40
CA GLU A 164 -27.99 11.77 -3.91
C GLU A 164 -26.72 12.28 -4.63
N VAL A 165 -25.88 11.37 -5.14
CA VAL A 165 -24.65 11.69 -5.87
C VAL A 165 -24.95 11.97 -7.34
N SER A 166 -25.76 11.12 -7.98
CA SER A 166 -26.19 11.28 -9.37
C SER A 166 -27.54 10.58 -9.58
N PRO A 167 -28.48 11.19 -10.32
CA PRO A 167 -29.74 10.55 -10.66
C PRO A 167 -29.52 9.17 -11.33
N ASP A 168 -30.34 8.20 -10.99
CA ASP A 168 -30.31 6.82 -11.50
C ASP A 168 -29.02 6.03 -11.19
N LEU A 169 -28.15 6.51 -10.28
CA LEU A 169 -26.90 5.82 -9.95
C LEU A 169 -27.16 4.46 -9.30
N THR A 170 -28.14 4.35 -8.40
CA THR A 170 -28.55 3.09 -7.78
C THR A 170 -28.83 2.03 -8.85
N ARG A 171 -29.70 2.35 -9.81
CA ARG A 171 -30.07 1.44 -10.90
C ARG A 171 -28.88 1.08 -11.81
N ALA A 172 -28.00 2.04 -12.08
CA ALA A 172 -26.81 1.81 -12.87
C ALA A 172 -25.86 0.82 -12.18
N MET A 173 -25.63 1.00 -10.87
CA MET A 173 -24.78 0.11 -10.06
C MET A 173 -25.37 -1.31 -9.97
N GLU A 174 -26.69 -1.46 -9.73
CA GLU A 174 -27.36 -2.78 -9.71
C GLU A 174 -27.16 -3.54 -11.02
N ARG A 175 -27.39 -2.86 -12.14
CA ARG A 175 -27.21 -3.45 -13.46
C ARG A 175 -25.76 -3.91 -13.70
N GLU A 176 -24.79 -3.07 -13.35
CA GLU A 176 -23.38 -3.41 -13.55
C GLU A 176 -22.93 -4.52 -12.61
N LEU A 177 -23.35 -4.54 -11.35
CA LEU A 177 -23.04 -5.63 -10.43
C LEU A 177 -23.61 -6.96 -10.91
N THR A 178 -24.84 -6.96 -11.44
CA THR A 178 -25.46 -8.16 -12.04
C THR A 178 -24.64 -8.63 -13.23
N ARG A 179 -24.32 -7.72 -14.17
CA ARG A 179 -23.53 -8.02 -15.36
C ARG A 179 -22.14 -8.58 -15.00
N LEU A 180 -21.48 -8.01 -14.01
CA LEU A 180 -20.16 -8.46 -13.58
C LEU A 180 -20.23 -9.84 -12.93
N LYS A 181 -21.24 -10.13 -12.11
CA LYS A 181 -21.44 -11.47 -11.51
C LYS A 181 -21.65 -12.57 -12.55
N GLU A 182 -22.43 -12.27 -13.59
CA GLU A 182 -22.76 -13.21 -14.66
C GLU A 182 -21.59 -13.46 -15.63
N ASN A 183 -20.67 -12.50 -15.75
CA ASN A 183 -19.60 -12.51 -16.73
C ASN A 183 -18.18 -12.41 -16.13
N TRP A 184 -18.04 -12.58 -14.81
CA TRP A 184 -16.71 -12.54 -14.19
C TRP A 184 -15.85 -13.70 -14.72
N PRO A 185 -14.65 -13.42 -15.18
CA PRO A 185 -13.78 -14.50 -15.69
C PRO A 185 -13.36 -15.43 -14.55
N ASP A 186 -13.14 -16.70 -14.89
CA ASP A 186 -12.69 -17.76 -13.97
C ASP A 186 -11.36 -18.41 -14.38
N ASN A 187 -10.80 -18.01 -15.52
CA ASN A 187 -9.65 -18.67 -16.14
C ASN A 187 -8.52 -17.70 -16.55
N LEU A 188 -8.41 -16.55 -15.91
CA LEU A 188 -7.31 -15.62 -16.14
C LEU A 188 -6.09 -15.97 -15.26
N PRO A 189 -4.86 -15.63 -15.72
CA PRO A 189 -3.67 -15.77 -14.90
C PRO A 189 -3.77 -14.98 -13.59
N THR A 190 -3.37 -15.61 -12.49
CA THR A 190 -3.46 -15.06 -11.12
C THR A 190 -2.09 -15.02 -10.45
N GLY A 191 -1.94 -14.15 -9.49
CA GLY A 191 -0.76 -14.05 -8.64
C GLY A 191 -0.85 -12.85 -7.71
N ILE A 192 0.31 -12.37 -7.26
CA ILE A 192 0.39 -11.14 -6.47
C ILE A 192 0.13 -9.95 -7.37
N ILE A 193 -0.81 -9.10 -6.96
CA ILE A 193 -1.11 -7.82 -7.57
C ILE A 193 -0.95 -6.69 -6.54
N HIS A 194 -0.74 -5.47 -7.00
CA HIS A 194 -0.66 -4.28 -6.13
C HIS A 194 -2.04 -3.77 -5.74
N ALA A 195 -2.96 -3.78 -6.68
CA ALA A 195 -4.37 -3.37 -6.56
C ALA A 195 -4.60 -1.89 -6.21
N ASP A 196 -3.54 -1.02 -6.28
CA ASP A 196 -3.64 0.42 -5.99
C ASP A 196 -2.58 1.24 -6.74
N LEU A 197 -2.31 0.92 -8.01
CA LEU A 197 -1.28 1.60 -8.82
C LEU A 197 -1.74 2.94 -9.40
N PHE A 198 -2.35 3.79 -8.55
CA PHE A 198 -2.62 5.18 -8.89
C PHE A 198 -1.33 6.00 -9.05
N PRO A 199 -1.37 7.16 -9.75
CA PRO A 199 -0.18 7.98 -10.01
C PRO A 199 0.59 8.38 -8.75
N ASP A 200 -0.06 8.53 -7.60
CA ASP A 200 0.55 8.89 -6.31
C ASP A 200 1.34 7.75 -5.67
N ASN A 201 1.14 6.50 -6.10
CA ASN A 201 1.88 5.32 -5.65
C ASN A 201 3.05 4.94 -6.58
N VAL A 202 3.29 5.73 -7.63
CA VAL A 202 4.36 5.50 -8.62
C VAL A 202 5.34 6.65 -8.60
N PHE A 203 6.57 6.41 -8.16
CA PHE A 203 7.58 7.44 -7.99
C PHE A 203 8.56 7.50 -9.16
N PHE A 204 8.94 8.73 -9.49
CA PHE A 204 9.92 9.05 -10.52
C PHE A 204 11.00 9.99 -9.98
N MET A 205 12.21 9.82 -10.44
CA MET A 205 13.36 10.66 -10.14
C MET A 205 14.14 10.93 -11.43
N GLN A 206 14.39 12.20 -11.76
CA GLN A 206 15.13 12.63 -12.97
C GLN A 206 14.57 12.08 -14.30
N GLY A 207 13.29 11.74 -14.34
CA GLY A 207 12.61 11.21 -15.53
C GLY A 207 12.47 9.70 -15.55
N ASP A 208 13.24 8.98 -14.76
CA ASP A 208 13.18 7.54 -14.62
C ASP A 208 12.28 7.12 -13.46
N MET A 209 11.65 5.98 -13.56
CA MET A 209 10.86 5.40 -12.47
C MET A 209 11.80 4.97 -11.35
N SER A 210 11.55 5.48 -10.13
CA SER A 210 12.33 5.13 -8.94
C SER A 210 11.73 3.97 -8.15
N GLY A 211 10.41 3.72 -8.26
CA GLY A 211 9.77 2.54 -7.67
C GLY A 211 8.29 2.72 -7.36
N LEU A 212 7.73 1.68 -6.74
CA LEU A 212 6.35 1.58 -6.29
C LEU A 212 6.26 1.71 -4.78
N ILE A 213 5.21 2.35 -4.27
CA ILE A 213 4.94 2.49 -2.83
C ILE A 213 3.49 2.07 -2.53
N ASP A 214 3.17 1.95 -1.25
CA ASP A 214 1.80 1.71 -0.73
C ASP A 214 1.20 0.35 -1.10
N PHE A 215 1.88 -0.73 -0.70
CA PHE A 215 1.47 -2.13 -0.94
C PHE A 215 0.31 -2.62 -0.06
N TYR A 216 -0.40 -1.74 0.65
CA TYR A 216 -1.39 -2.16 1.66
C TYR A 216 -2.73 -2.62 1.07
N PHE A 217 -2.89 -2.58 -0.25
CA PHE A 217 -3.97 -3.25 -0.99
C PHE A 217 -3.50 -4.53 -1.68
N ALA A 218 -2.21 -4.80 -1.73
CA ALA A 218 -1.66 -5.95 -2.42
C ALA A 218 -2.32 -7.26 -1.95
N CYS A 219 -2.58 -8.15 -2.90
CA CYS A 219 -3.34 -9.38 -2.67
C CYS A 219 -3.09 -10.39 -3.78
N ASN A 220 -3.71 -11.57 -3.66
CA ASN A 220 -3.77 -12.56 -4.75
C ASN A 220 -5.05 -12.36 -5.55
N ASP A 221 -4.94 -12.02 -6.83
CA ASP A 221 -6.05 -11.90 -7.75
C ASP A 221 -5.56 -12.06 -9.21
N PHE A 222 -6.44 -11.87 -10.18
CA PHE A 222 -6.07 -11.81 -11.60
C PHE A 222 -5.08 -10.68 -11.87
N TYR A 223 -4.02 -10.95 -12.61
CA TYR A 223 -3.09 -9.90 -13.05
C TYR A 223 -3.79 -8.80 -13.85
N ALA A 224 -4.87 -9.14 -14.55
CA ALA A 224 -5.69 -8.18 -15.27
C ALA A 224 -6.36 -7.13 -14.36
N TYR A 225 -6.51 -7.41 -13.06
CA TYR A 225 -7.08 -6.46 -12.10
C TYR A 225 -6.18 -5.23 -11.90
N ASP A 226 -4.84 -5.40 -11.92
CA ASP A 226 -3.90 -4.27 -11.86
C ASP A 226 -3.94 -3.37 -13.12
N LEU A 227 -4.49 -3.87 -14.22
CA LEU A 227 -4.63 -3.12 -15.48
C LEU A 227 -5.93 -2.32 -15.58
N ALA A 228 -6.94 -2.69 -14.76
CA ALA A 228 -8.29 -2.12 -14.81
C ALA A 228 -8.44 -0.90 -13.89
#